data_e530d555f6cba688889a9639c32d6b9c
#
_entry.id   e530d555f6cba688889a9639c32d6b9c
#
_cell.length_a   1.000
_cell.length_b   1.000
_cell.length_c   1.000
_cell.angle_alpha   90.00
_cell.angle_beta   90.00
_cell.angle_gamma   90.00
#
_symmetry.space_group_name_H-M   'P 1'
#
loop_
_entity.id
_entity.type
_entity.pdbx_description
1 polymer ?
#
loop_
_entity_poly.entity_id
_entity_poly.type
_entity_poly.pdbx_seq_one_letter_code
_entity_poly.pdbx_strand_id
1 'polypeptide(L)'
;MKISRRTVLKGAGTLSLAVGNFGRSALAQTAPIAPAAGEIPPILFVHGNGDHAALWITTLWRMESNGVPRDRMFAINFTDPLARTDDAVAQENRSSTEDQRRELGDAIKELKRKTGARRVALVGNSRGGYAIRNYIKNGGATDVSQAVLCGVPNHGVYDWDQGLGNEFNGRGAFLRGLNEGESEVTTGVAFLTLRSDGLDKYAQADGRFVGKPGTPTGITAEGPALKGATNLLLGAVDHRETAFSPRAFREIFKFIGGREPDRIAIVPEKEVSLSGLVTGTPGGVQTNRPVAGASVEVFRVSPDTGERMYLNNLNGRDSLFAIHASTTGEDGRWGPAQVDPSWYLEIVLTSPGSTTTHFYRSPFPRSSDIVHLRAARPGPADAGAGAIVIMSRPRGYFGIPRDVVLFDGKEPADVKAGVPGESVTTLRLSAAEAGRAVTGLFVEERIVARAWPAAENRIAVAELTY
;
A
#
# COMPACT_ATOMS: atom_id res chain seq x y z
N MET A 1 -7.97 -63.06 -14.30
CA MET A 1 -9.21 -63.73 -14.68
C MET A 1 -10.23 -62.63 -14.92
N LYS A 2 -10.35 -62.14 -16.04
CA LYS A 2 -11.16 -62.41 -17.27
C LYS A 2 -12.65 -62.38 -16.94
N ILE A 3 -13.32 -61.43 -17.67
CA ILE A 3 -14.58 -61.53 -18.37
C ILE A 3 -15.81 -61.05 -17.57
N SER A 4 -16.86 -60.39 -18.06
CA SER A 4 -17.24 -59.81 -19.38
C SER A 4 -18.65 -59.23 -19.26
N ARG A 5 -18.89 -58.09 -19.83
CA ARG A 5 -19.95 -57.67 -20.76
C ARG A 5 -21.42 -58.13 -20.64
N ARG A 6 -22.27 -57.14 -20.94
CA ARG A 6 -23.57 -57.16 -21.70
C ARG A 6 -24.84 -57.38 -20.87
N THR A 7 -26.09 -56.88 -21.18
CA THR A 7 -26.62 -56.08 -22.31
C THR A 7 -28.10 -55.74 -21.98
N VAL A 8 -28.59 -54.54 -22.28
CA VAL A 8 -29.84 -54.16 -23.01
C VAL A 8 -31.21 -54.61 -22.48
N LEU A 9 -32.23 -53.83 -22.29
CA LEU A 9 -33.34 -53.42 -23.16
C LEU A 9 -34.48 -52.66 -22.47
N LYS A 10 -34.81 -51.52 -23.04
CA LYS A 10 -36.11 -50.93 -23.45
C LYS A 10 -37.36 -51.10 -22.58
N GLY A 11 -37.98 -49.99 -22.30
CA GLY A 11 -39.39 -49.86 -21.99
C GLY A 11 -39.84 -48.40 -22.11
N ALA A 12 -40.54 -48.07 -23.19
CA ALA A 12 -41.13 -46.75 -23.43
C ALA A 12 -42.46 -46.61 -22.64
N GLY A 13 -42.62 -45.44 -22.00
CA GLY A 13 -43.89 -45.05 -21.39
C GLY A 13 -44.02 -43.54 -21.45
N THR A 14 -44.76 -43.03 -22.40
CA THR A 14 -45.17 -41.63 -22.54
C THR A 14 -46.18 -41.28 -21.47
N LEU A 15 -45.85 -40.32 -20.62
CA LEU A 15 -46.84 -39.57 -19.82
C LEU A 15 -46.63 -38.07 -20.06
N SER A 16 -47.52 -37.45 -20.80
CA SER A 16 -47.61 -36.02 -21.00
C SER A 16 -48.14 -35.38 -19.73
N LEU A 17 -47.35 -34.56 -19.07
CA LEU A 17 -47.79 -33.61 -18.05
C LEU A 17 -47.49 -32.20 -18.54
N ALA A 18 -48.58 -31.44 -18.73
CA ALA A 18 -48.55 -30.05 -19.03
C ALA A 18 -47.95 -29.29 -17.84
N VAL A 19 -46.78 -28.68 -18.04
CA VAL A 19 -46.15 -27.76 -17.06
C VAL A 19 -46.39 -26.35 -17.55
N GLY A 20 -47.21 -25.64 -16.76
CA GLY A 20 -47.47 -24.24 -16.98
C GLY A 20 -46.20 -23.41 -16.96
N ASN A 21 -46.03 -22.59 -17.98
CA ASN A 21 -45.01 -21.55 -18.08
C ASN A 21 -45.23 -20.48 -17.01
N PHE A 22 -44.58 -20.60 -15.86
CA PHE A 22 -44.31 -19.44 -15.01
C PHE A 22 -43.13 -18.69 -15.60
N GLY A 23 -43.43 -17.58 -16.27
CA GLY A 23 -42.42 -16.64 -16.74
C GLY A 23 -41.57 -16.14 -15.59
N ARG A 24 -40.36 -16.67 -15.45
CA ARG A 24 -39.28 -16.00 -14.70
C ARG A 24 -38.83 -14.79 -15.52
N SER A 25 -39.30 -13.61 -15.17
CA SER A 25 -38.66 -12.37 -15.58
C SER A 25 -37.23 -12.42 -15.00
N ALA A 26 -36.26 -12.83 -15.81
CA ALA A 26 -34.86 -12.60 -15.54
C ALA A 26 -34.67 -11.07 -15.58
N LEU A 27 -34.54 -10.44 -14.41
CA LEU A 27 -33.99 -9.10 -14.31
C LEU A 27 -32.62 -9.18 -14.99
N ALA A 28 -32.54 -8.59 -16.18
CA ALA A 28 -31.28 -8.43 -16.87
C ALA A 28 -30.36 -7.60 -15.95
N GLN A 29 -29.40 -8.26 -15.32
CA GLN A 29 -28.26 -7.58 -14.72
C GLN A 29 -27.60 -6.83 -15.88
N THR A 30 -27.76 -5.49 -15.90
CA THR A 30 -27.01 -4.64 -16.80
C THR A 30 -25.53 -4.85 -16.48
N ALA A 31 -24.84 -5.52 -17.39
CA ALA A 31 -23.40 -5.67 -17.30
C ALA A 31 -22.76 -4.29 -17.08
N PRO A 32 -21.74 -4.16 -16.22
CA PRO A 32 -21.04 -2.92 -16.04
C PRO A 32 -20.61 -2.38 -17.41
N ILE A 33 -20.87 -1.10 -17.68
CA ILE A 33 -20.43 -0.45 -18.92
C ILE A 33 -18.90 -0.45 -18.87
N ALA A 34 -18.27 -1.39 -19.59
CA ALA A 34 -16.86 -1.39 -19.81
C ALA A 34 -16.45 -0.07 -20.51
N PRO A 35 -15.33 0.57 -20.16
CA PRO A 35 -14.84 1.72 -20.92
C PRO A 35 -14.63 1.32 -22.38
N ALA A 36 -14.81 2.28 -23.29
CA ALA A 36 -14.49 2.08 -24.68
C ALA A 36 -13.06 1.56 -24.79
N ALA A 37 -12.85 0.45 -25.52
CA ALA A 37 -11.54 -0.14 -25.68
C ALA A 37 -10.56 0.91 -26.25
N GLY A 38 -9.57 1.32 -25.46
CA GLY A 38 -8.47 2.14 -25.97
C GLY A 38 -7.81 3.12 -25.03
N GLU A 39 -8.51 3.84 -24.19
CA GLU A 39 -7.88 4.88 -23.36
C GLU A 39 -8.04 4.62 -21.87
N ILE A 40 -6.90 4.46 -21.16
CA ILE A 40 -6.90 4.37 -19.70
C ILE A 40 -7.25 5.75 -19.13
N PRO A 41 -8.34 5.87 -18.32
CA PRO A 41 -8.69 7.14 -17.69
C PRO A 41 -7.59 7.60 -16.73
N PRO A 42 -7.53 8.89 -16.35
CA PRO A 42 -6.65 9.30 -15.26
C PRO A 42 -6.96 8.53 -13.99
N ILE A 43 -5.90 8.14 -13.25
CA ILE A 43 -6.02 7.27 -12.09
C ILE A 43 -5.61 8.02 -10.83
N LEU A 44 -6.46 8.00 -9.80
CA LEU A 44 -6.11 8.45 -8.46
C LEU A 44 -5.93 7.24 -7.53
N PHE A 45 -4.74 7.14 -6.96
CA PHE A 45 -4.36 6.10 -6.01
C PHE A 45 -4.52 6.60 -4.58
N VAL A 46 -5.18 5.80 -3.73
CA VAL A 46 -5.62 6.19 -2.39
C VAL A 46 -5.08 5.19 -1.36
N HIS A 47 -4.21 5.66 -0.47
CA HIS A 47 -3.59 4.82 0.56
C HIS A 47 -4.51 4.51 1.74
N GLY A 48 -4.11 3.55 2.58
CA GLY A 48 -4.85 3.11 3.76
C GLY A 48 -4.57 3.90 5.04
N ASN A 49 -5.02 3.34 6.17
CA ASN A 49 -4.88 3.91 7.50
C ASN A 49 -3.41 4.03 7.93
N GLY A 50 -2.98 5.22 8.32
CA GLY A 50 -1.61 5.49 8.76
C GLY A 50 -0.54 5.42 7.66
N ASP A 51 -0.94 5.40 6.38
CA ASP A 51 -0.06 5.25 5.22
C ASP A 51 0.11 6.57 4.43
N HIS A 52 0.74 6.50 3.28
CA HIS A 52 1.05 7.65 2.42
C HIS A 52 1.15 7.23 0.94
N ALA A 53 1.29 8.20 0.04
CA ALA A 53 1.33 8.00 -1.42
C ALA A 53 2.38 6.97 -1.89
N ALA A 54 3.52 6.85 -1.19
CA ALA A 54 4.60 5.95 -1.60
C ALA A 54 4.25 4.45 -1.53
N LEU A 55 3.10 4.07 -0.95
CA LEU A 55 2.54 2.73 -1.10
C LEU A 55 2.48 2.31 -2.58
N TRP A 56 2.19 3.26 -3.46
CA TRP A 56 1.87 3.02 -4.86
C TRP A 56 3.09 3.07 -5.80
N ILE A 57 4.31 3.31 -5.30
CA ILE A 57 5.49 3.58 -6.12
C ILE A 57 5.74 2.48 -7.18
N THR A 58 5.71 1.20 -6.78
CA THR A 58 5.94 0.09 -7.70
C THR A 58 4.78 -0.15 -8.65
N THR A 59 3.55 0.18 -8.24
CA THR A 59 2.37 0.14 -9.11
C THR A 59 2.44 1.22 -10.18
N LEU A 60 2.84 2.44 -9.82
CA LEU A 60 3.07 3.54 -10.77
C LEU A 60 4.15 3.16 -11.79
N TRP A 61 5.29 2.63 -11.36
CA TRP A 61 6.35 2.16 -12.24
C TRP A 61 5.89 1.08 -13.24
N ARG A 62 5.03 0.14 -12.79
CA ARG A 62 4.44 -0.86 -13.69
C ARG A 62 3.44 -0.24 -14.66
N MET A 63 2.61 0.71 -14.21
CA MET A 63 1.70 1.45 -15.09
C MET A 63 2.48 2.18 -16.21
N GLU A 64 3.52 2.93 -15.84
CA GLU A 64 4.40 3.61 -16.78
C GLU A 64 5.11 2.65 -17.74
N SER A 65 5.57 1.49 -17.24
CA SER A 65 6.17 0.42 -18.04
C SER A 65 5.20 -0.19 -19.06
N ASN A 66 3.90 0.07 -18.91
CA ASN A 66 2.83 -0.31 -19.82
C ASN A 66 2.23 0.88 -20.59
N GLY A 67 2.95 2.01 -20.62
CA GLY A 67 2.61 3.16 -21.44
C GLY A 67 1.59 4.13 -20.84
N VAL A 68 1.25 4.02 -19.55
CA VAL A 68 0.39 5.00 -18.88
C VAL A 68 1.26 6.22 -18.52
N PRO A 69 0.95 7.41 -19.03
CA PRO A 69 1.73 8.61 -18.73
C PRO A 69 1.68 8.99 -17.25
N ARG A 70 2.83 9.44 -16.68
CA ARG A 70 2.94 9.80 -15.26
C ARG A 70 1.99 10.92 -14.85
N ASP A 71 1.77 11.89 -15.72
CA ASP A 71 0.89 13.05 -15.50
C ASP A 71 -0.61 12.70 -15.48
N ARG A 72 -0.97 11.48 -15.88
CA ARG A 72 -2.33 10.95 -15.77
C ARG A 72 -2.54 10.11 -14.48
N MET A 73 -1.52 10.01 -13.64
CA MET A 73 -1.57 9.25 -12.40
C MET A 73 -1.22 10.13 -11.21
N PHE A 74 -2.03 10.08 -10.18
CA PHE A 74 -1.80 10.81 -8.94
C PHE A 74 -1.97 9.87 -7.75
N ALA A 75 -1.11 9.99 -6.74
CA ALA A 75 -1.25 9.29 -5.46
C ALA A 75 -1.44 10.33 -4.36
N ILE A 76 -2.58 10.27 -3.67
CA ILE A 76 -2.91 11.22 -2.60
C ILE A 76 -2.08 10.95 -1.33
N ASN A 77 -1.74 12.01 -0.61
CA ASN A 77 -1.41 11.97 0.80
C ASN A 77 -2.55 12.61 1.60
N PHE A 78 -3.35 11.81 2.30
CA PHE A 78 -4.28 12.38 3.27
C PHE A 78 -3.50 13.08 4.38
N THR A 79 -3.89 14.26 4.75
CA THR A 79 -3.20 15.11 5.73
C THR A 79 -3.00 14.36 7.06
N ASP A 80 -4.05 13.80 7.60
CA ASP A 80 -4.05 12.99 8.81
C ASP A 80 -4.52 11.56 8.48
N PRO A 81 -3.58 10.65 8.16
CA PRO A 81 -3.94 9.34 7.60
C PRO A 81 -4.55 8.37 8.61
N LEU A 82 -4.38 8.61 9.92
CA LEU A 82 -4.93 7.76 10.97
C LEU A 82 -6.40 8.08 11.23
N ALA A 83 -7.20 7.03 11.38
CA ALA A 83 -8.61 7.12 11.75
C ALA A 83 -8.79 7.60 13.20
N ARG A 84 -9.88 8.29 13.46
CA ARG A 84 -10.35 8.54 14.83
C ARG A 84 -10.78 7.21 15.49
N THR A 85 -10.74 7.15 16.81
CA THR A 85 -11.29 6.00 17.55
C THR A 85 -12.80 5.99 17.53
N ASP A 86 -13.40 7.16 17.49
CA ASP A 86 -14.82 7.39 17.20
C ASP A 86 -14.88 8.47 16.13
N ASP A 87 -15.55 8.19 15.01
CA ASP A 87 -15.58 9.05 13.82
C ASP A 87 -16.20 10.43 14.11
N ALA A 88 -17.18 10.47 15.02
CA ALA A 88 -17.87 11.70 15.42
C ALA A 88 -17.08 12.57 16.41
N VAL A 89 -16.07 12.00 17.09
CA VAL A 89 -15.30 12.70 18.12
C VAL A 89 -13.99 13.22 17.54
N ALA A 90 -13.79 14.54 17.53
CA ALA A 90 -12.56 15.14 17.04
C ALA A 90 -11.35 14.66 17.85
N GLN A 91 -10.31 14.23 17.15
CA GLN A 91 -9.02 13.81 17.70
C GLN A 91 -7.91 14.47 16.92
N GLU A 92 -6.96 15.03 17.66
CA GLU A 92 -5.81 15.71 17.08
C GLU A 92 -4.99 14.75 16.20
N ASN A 93 -4.56 15.22 15.03
CA ASN A 93 -3.76 14.48 14.05
C ASN A 93 -4.44 13.18 13.55
N ARG A 94 -5.77 13.14 13.57
CA ARG A 94 -6.59 12.04 13.06
C ARG A 94 -7.75 12.58 12.23
N SER A 95 -8.14 11.83 11.21
CA SER A 95 -9.23 12.21 10.32
C SER A 95 -10.48 11.35 10.53
N SER A 96 -11.64 11.97 10.32
CA SER A 96 -12.91 11.26 10.17
C SER A 96 -13.05 10.71 8.75
N THR A 97 -14.09 9.91 8.54
CA THR A 97 -14.51 9.45 7.20
C THR A 97 -14.91 10.60 6.30
N GLU A 98 -15.48 11.67 6.87
CA GLU A 98 -15.88 12.89 6.13
C GLU A 98 -14.66 13.74 5.75
N ASP A 99 -13.63 13.84 6.61
CA ASP A 99 -12.40 14.54 6.28
C ASP A 99 -11.74 13.87 5.07
N GLN A 100 -11.65 12.54 5.05
CA GLN A 100 -11.09 11.80 3.91
C GLN A 100 -11.94 11.94 2.65
N ARG A 101 -13.27 11.92 2.77
CA ARG A 101 -14.16 12.11 1.64
C ARG A 101 -13.94 13.48 0.97
N ARG A 102 -13.78 14.53 1.79
CA ARG A 102 -13.51 15.89 1.31
C ARG A 102 -12.17 15.98 0.61
N GLU A 103 -11.08 15.55 1.25
CA GLU A 103 -9.73 15.59 0.67
C GLU A 103 -9.65 14.77 -0.63
N LEU A 104 -10.30 13.60 -0.68
CA LEU A 104 -10.41 12.79 -1.90
C LEU A 104 -11.16 13.54 -3.01
N GLY A 105 -12.27 14.18 -2.67
CA GLY A 105 -13.06 14.96 -3.63
C GLY A 105 -12.25 16.11 -4.24
N ASP A 106 -11.45 16.80 -3.43
CA ASP A 106 -10.59 17.89 -3.92
C ASP A 106 -9.45 17.35 -4.81
N ALA A 107 -8.86 16.21 -4.48
CA ALA A 107 -7.87 15.55 -5.32
C ALA A 107 -8.45 15.09 -6.67
N ILE A 108 -9.68 14.58 -6.68
CA ILE A 108 -10.41 14.20 -7.92
C ILE A 108 -10.65 15.43 -8.80
N LYS A 109 -11.14 16.54 -8.23
CA LYS A 109 -11.35 17.78 -8.96
C LYS A 109 -10.05 18.28 -9.60
N GLU A 110 -8.95 18.25 -8.84
CA GLU A 110 -7.65 18.70 -9.33
C GLU A 110 -7.12 17.78 -10.45
N LEU A 111 -7.24 16.46 -10.31
CA LEU A 111 -6.84 15.52 -11.37
C LEU A 111 -7.65 15.73 -12.65
N LYS A 112 -8.98 15.92 -12.53
CA LYS A 112 -9.85 16.25 -13.68
C LYS A 112 -9.44 17.56 -14.33
N ARG A 113 -9.15 18.59 -13.53
CA ARG A 113 -8.69 19.90 -14.03
C ARG A 113 -7.36 19.80 -14.81
N LYS A 114 -6.40 19.04 -14.28
CA LYS A 114 -5.07 18.85 -14.92
C LYS A 114 -5.15 18.06 -16.21
N THR A 115 -6.01 17.06 -16.26
CA THR A 115 -6.07 16.12 -17.39
C THR A 115 -7.17 16.44 -18.41
N GLY A 116 -8.08 17.35 -18.09
CA GLY A 116 -9.28 17.62 -18.91
C GLY A 116 -10.30 16.47 -18.90
N ALA A 117 -10.08 15.44 -18.10
CA ALA A 117 -10.93 14.25 -18.11
C ALA A 117 -12.28 14.52 -17.42
N ARG A 118 -13.35 13.94 -17.99
CA ARG A 118 -14.68 14.00 -17.38
C ARG A 118 -14.82 13.10 -16.15
N ARG A 119 -14.17 11.93 -16.18
CA ARG A 119 -14.20 10.90 -15.13
C ARG A 119 -12.81 10.35 -14.90
N VAL A 120 -12.57 9.86 -13.69
CA VAL A 120 -11.30 9.23 -13.28
C VAL A 120 -11.54 7.78 -12.82
N ALA A 121 -10.50 6.97 -12.81
CA ALA A 121 -10.48 5.70 -12.09
C ALA A 121 -9.89 5.92 -10.68
N LEU A 122 -10.42 5.21 -9.68
CA LEU A 122 -9.93 5.24 -8.31
C LEU A 122 -9.40 3.87 -7.93
N VAL A 123 -8.22 3.84 -7.29
CA VAL A 123 -7.62 2.60 -6.78
C VAL A 123 -7.27 2.83 -5.31
N GLY A 124 -7.91 2.10 -4.40
CA GLY A 124 -7.73 2.33 -2.96
C GLY A 124 -7.32 1.08 -2.20
N ASN A 125 -6.40 1.24 -1.26
CA ASN A 125 -6.03 0.19 -0.32
C ASN A 125 -6.70 0.41 1.04
N SER A 126 -7.23 -0.67 1.65
CA SER A 126 -7.69 -0.64 3.04
C SER A 126 -8.69 0.52 3.29
N ARG A 127 -8.45 1.37 4.29
CA ARG A 127 -9.23 2.59 4.59
C ARG A 127 -9.44 3.51 3.38
N GLY A 128 -8.47 3.55 2.44
CA GLY A 128 -8.62 4.32 1.21
C GLY A 128 -9.81 3.87 0.36
N GLY A 129 -10.16 2.60 0.42
CA GLY A 129 -11.37 2.08 -0.21
C GLY A 129 -12.66 2.57 0.49
N TYR A 130 -12.62 2.83 1.79
CA TYR A 130 -13.74 3.48 2.49
C TYR A 130 -13.96 4.90 1.98
N ALA A 131 -12.88 5.67 1.85
CA ALA A 131 -12.94 7.01 1.30
C ALA A 131 -13.53 7.02 -0.12
N ILE A 132 -13.11 6.07 -0.97
CA ILE A 132 -13.64 5.89 -2.34
C ILE A 132 -15.13 5.57 -2.31
N ARG A 133 -15.56 4.57 -1.54
CA ARG A 133 -16.97 4.18 -1.46
C ARG A 133 -17.84 5.30 -0.90
N ASN A 134 -17.33 5.98 0.14
CA ASN A 134 -18.02 7.12 0.76
C ASN A 134 -18.18 8.28 -0.23
N TYR A 135 -17.14 8.63 -0.98
CA TYR A 135 -17.20 9.67 -2.00
C TYR A 135 -18.22 9.33 -3.09
N ILE A 136 -18.14 8.12 -3.64
CA ILE A 136 -19.04 7.68 -4.73
C ILE A 136 -20.50 7.65 -4.27
N LYS A 137 -20.77 7.06 -3.11
CA LYS A 137 -22.14 6.94 -2.56
C LYS A 137 -22.77 8.30 -2.25
N ASN A 138 -21.98 9.27 -1.83
CA ASN A 138 -22.43 10.59 -1.39
C ASN A 138 -22.24 11.69 -2.45
N GLY A 139 -22.52 11.36 -3.73
CA GLY A 139 -22.64 12.32 -4.83
C GLY A 139 -21.49 12.30 -5.85
N GLY A 140 -20.38 11.59 -5.60
CA GLY A 140 -19.23 11.55 -6.49
C GLY A 140 -19.31 10.56 -7.66
N ALA A 141 -20.41 9.83 -7.82
CA ALA A 141 -20.55 8.79 -8.84
C ALA A 141 -20.34 9.30 -10.29
N THR A 142 -20.71 10.53 -10.57
CA THR A 142 -20.56 11.14 -11.91
C THR A 142 -19.10 11.42 -12.27
N ASP A 143 -18.22 11.52 -11.27
CA ASP A 143 -16.80 11.81 -11.46
C ASP A 143 -15.96 10.56 -11.65
N VAL A 144 -16.51 9.37 -11.34
CA VAL A 144 -15.75 8.11 -11.28
C VAL A 144 -16.26 7.12 -12.31
N SER A 145 -15.36 6.54 -13.11
CA SER A 145 -15.70 5.49 -14.07
C SER A 145 -15.57 4.09 -13.46
N GLN A 146 -14.53 3.89 -12.67
CA GLN A 146 -14.15 2.60 -12.10
C GLN A 146 -13.54 2.80 -10.72
N ALA A 147 -13.77 1.84 -9.82
CA ALA A 147 -13.18 1.80 -8.48
C ALA A 147 -12.59 0.41 -8.22
N VAL A 148 -11.31 0.36 -7.86
CA VAL A 148 -10.62 -0.85 -7.44
C VAL A 148 -10.33 -0.78 -5.94
N LEU A 149 -10.78 -1.77 -5.20
CA LEU A 149 -10.71 -1.86 -3.74
C LEU A 149 -9.74 -2.98 -3.35
N CYS A 150 -8.53 -2.60 -2.92
CA CYS A 150 -7.43 -3.50 -2.63
C CYS A 150 -7.37 -3.79 -1.12
N GLY A 151 -7.66 -5.00 -0.68
CA GLY A 151 -7.66 -5.37 0.74
C GLY A 151 -8.60 -4.50 1.59
N VAL A 152 -9.69 -4.03 1.02
CA VAL A 152 -10.65 -3.18 1.74
C VAL A 152 -11.54 -4.06 2.60
N PRO A 153 -11.59 -3.83 3.93
CA PRO A 153 -12.45 -4.60 4.82
C PRO A 153 -13.90 -4.11 4.71
N ASN A 154 -14.54 -4.37 3.56
CA ASN A 154 -15.85 -3.82 3.21
C ASN A 154 -16.96 -4.07 4.23
N HIS A 155 -16.81 -5.11 5.06
CA HIS A 155 -17.75 -5.46 6.13
C HIS A 155 -17.13 -5.31 7.53
N GLY A 156 -15.99 -4.59 7.63
CA GLY A 156 -15.28 -4.31 8.88
C GLY A 156 -14.07 -5.21 9.14
N VAL A 157 -13.30 -4.88 10.15
CA VAL A 157 -12.19 -5.68 10.69
C VAL A 157 -12.58 -6.40 11.98
N TYR A 158 -13.68 -6.01 12.58
CA TYR A 158 -14.36 -6.66 13.71
C TYR A 158 -15.85 -6.30 13.68
N ASP A 159 -16.65 -7.11 14.38
CA ASP A 159 -18.11 -7.04 14.43
C ASP A 159 -18.56 -7.07 15.91
N TRP A 160 -18.27 -6.01 16.66
CA TRP A 160 -18.53 -5.92 18.09
C TRP A 160 -19.65 -4.95 18.42
N ASP A 161 -20.35 -5.20 19.55
CA ASP A 161 -21.37 -4.29 20.08
C ASP A 161 -20.77 -3.01 20.70
N GLN A 162 -19.47 -3.02 21.03
CA GLN A 162 -18.75 -1.84 21.51
C GLN A 162 -18.02 -1.13 20.38
N GLY A 163 -17.80 0.18 20.53
CA GLY A 163 -17.08 0.99 19.56
C GLY A 163 -17.83 1.15 18.23
N LEU A 164 -19.15 1.30 18.28
CA LEU A 164 -19.98 1.46 17.09
C LEU A 164 -19.71 2.77 16.32
N GLY A 165 -19.07 3.76 16.94
CA GLY A 165 -18.58 4.98 16.30
C GLY A 165 -17.26 4.79 15.52
N ASN A 166 -16.58 3.64 15.65
CA ASN A 166 -15.36 3.36 14.93
C ASN A 166 -15.66 2.91 13.49
N GLU A 167 -15.02 3.54 12.50
CA GLU A 167 -15.26 3.26 11.08
C GLU A 167 -14.91 1.83 10.64
N PHE A 168 -14.08 1.10 11.43
CA PHE A 168 -13.69 -0.29 11.14
C PHE A 168 -14.62 -1.33 11.74
N ASN A 169 -15.60 -0.92 12.53
CA ASN A 169 -16.58 -1.85 13.10
C ASN A 169 -17.69 -2.17 12.09
N GLY A 170 -17.84 -3.44 11.73
CA GLY A 170 -18.88 -3.89 10.79
C GLY A 170 -20.31 -3.56 11.24
N ARG A 171 -20.56 -3.45 12.56
CA ARG A 171 -21.83 -3.04 13.14
C ARG A 171 -21.98 -1.53 13.24
N GLY A 172 -20.92 -0.76 12.98
CA GLY A 172 -20.92 0.70 13.04
C GLY A 172 -21.84 1.32 11.99
N ALA A 173 -22.39 2.51 12.29
CA ALA A 173 -23.29 3.22 11.40
C ALA A 173 -22.66 3.50 10.03
N PHE A 174 -21.37 3.80 9.99
CA PHE A 174 -20.63 4.10 8.76
C PHE A 174 -20.67 2.92 7.76
N LEU A 175 -20.20 1.73 8.17
CA LEU A 175 -20.17 0.58 7.27
C LEU A 175 -21.55 0.05 6.95
N ARG A 176 -22.48 0.05 7.91
CA ARG A 176 -23.88 -0.29 7.63
C ARG A 176 -24.48 0.65 6.60
N GLY A 177 -24.22 1.95 6.72
CA GLY A 177 -24.64 2.93 5.74
C GLY A 177 -24.02 2.70 4.36
N LEU A 178 -22.73 2.36 4.27
CA LEU A 178 -22.09 2.01 2.99
C LEU A 178 -22.69 0.74 2.36
N ASN A 179 -23.07 -0.24 3.17
CA ASN A 179 -23.55 -1.56 2.74
C ASN A 179 -25.07 -1.65 2.64
N GLU A 180 -25.78 -0.54 2.83
CA GLU A 180 -27.24 -0.50 2.77
C GLU A 180 -27.78 -0.75 1.35
N GLY A 181 -28.81 -1.59 1.25
CA GLY A 181 -29.53 -1.89 0.01
C GLY A 181 -29.26 -3.27 -0.56
N GLU A 182 -29.87 -3.56 -1.70
CA GLU A 182 -29.66 -4.82 -2.43
C GLU A 182 -28.27 -4.90 -3.07
N SER A 183 -27.72 -3.76 -3.45
CA SER A 183 -26.34 -3.59 -3.97
C SER A 183 -25.55 -2.72 -3.00
N GLU A 184 -24.33 -3.16 -2.66
CA GLU A 184 -23.40 -2.44 -1.80
C GLU A 184 -22.49 -1.49 -2.59
N VAL A 185 -22.70 -1.39 -3.92
CA VAL A 185 -21.98 -0.49 -4.82
C VAL A 185 -22.96 0.44 -5.54
N THR A 186 -22.48 1.62 -5.91
CA THR A 186 -23.31 2.64 -6.58
C THR A 186 -23.41 2.35 -8.07
N THR A 187 -24.63 2.39 -8.60
CA THR A 187 -24.92 2.22 -10.04
C THR A 187 -24.16 3.25 -10.88
N GLY A 188 -23.67 2.83 -12.04
CA GLY A 188 -22.95 3.71 -12.99
C GLY A 188 -21.46 3.79 -12.75
N VAL A 189 -20.94 3.15 -11.70
CA VAL A 189 -19.50 2.94 -11.44
C VAL A 189 -19.22 1.44 -11.43
N ALA A 190 -18.20 0.99 -12.14
CA ALA A 190 -17.75 -0.40 -12.08
C ALA A 190 -16.83 -0.61 -10.88
N PHE A 191 -17.05 -1.68 -10.11
CA PHE A 191 -16.26 -1.99 -8.92
C PHE A 191 -15.54 -3.34 -9.06
N LEU A 192 -14.26 -3.34 -8.69
CA LEU A 192 -13.44 -4.54 -8.49
C LEU A 192 -12.96 -4.57 -7.04
N THR A 193 -13.07 -5.72 -6.36
CA THR A 193 -12.40 -5.94 -5.08
C THR A 193 -11.30 -6.98 -5.25
N LEU A 194 -10.11 -6.68 -4.75
CA LEU A 194 -8.98 -7.58 -4.64
C LEU A 194 -8.83 -7.95 -3.17
N ARG A 195 -9.13 -9.21 -2.85
CA ARG A 195 -9.07 -9.74 -1.47
C ARG A 195 -7.86 -10.66 -1.35
N SER A 196 -7.20 -10.61 -0.21
CA SER A 196 -6.25 -11.64 0.19
C SER A 196 -6.98 -12.93 0.59
N ASP A 197 -6.28 -14.04 0.53
CA ASP A 197 -6.67 -15.28 1.21
C ASP A 197 -6.47 -15.17 2.73
N GLY A 198 -6.16 -16.25 3.42
CA GLY A 198 -5.95 -16.27 4.88
C GLY A 198 -4.76 -15.44 5.39
N LEU A 199 -4.01 -14.71 4.54
CA LEU A 199 -2.83 -13.92 4.91
C LEU A 199 -3.13 -12.44 5.19
N ASP A 200 -4.37 -11.98 5.04
CA ASP A 200 -4.76 -10.64 5.48
C ASP A 200 -4.89 -10.59 7.00
N LYS A 201 -4.03 -9.81 7.66
CA LYS A 201 -4.05 -9.65 9.11
C LYS A 201 -5.34 -9.01 9.67
N TYR A 202 -6.08 -8.28 8.84
CA TYR A 202 -7.34 -7.66 9.23
C TYR A 202 -8.57 -8.52 8.89
N ALA A 203 -8.34 -9.71 8.35
CA ALA A 203 -9.38 -10.72 8.13
C ALA A 203 -9.15 -11.97 9.01
N GLN A 204 -8.68 -11.76 10.27
CA GLN A 204 -8.42 -12.82 11.24
C GLN A 204 -9.49 -12.84 12.33
N ALA A 205 -9.92 -14.05 12.67
CA ALA A 205 -11.01 -14.25 13.64
C ALA A 205 -10.60 -14.04 15.11
N ASP A 206 -9.30 -14.05 15.42
CA ASP A 206 -8.79 -14.17 16.81
C ASP A 206 -8.56 -12.83 17.54
N GLY A 207 -8.82 -11.69 16.88
CA GLY A 207 -8.68 -10.35 17.45
C GLY A 207 -7.25 -9.87 17.68
N ARG A 208 -6.23 -10.67 17.38
CA ARG A 208 -4.80 -10.36 17.61
C ARG A 208 -4.39 -9.04 16.96
N PHE A 209 -4.77 -8.83 15.70
CA PHE A 209 -4.35 -7.65 14.92
C PHE A 209 -5.24 -6.42 15.10
N VAL A 210 -6.29 -6.53 15.90
CA VAL A 210 -7.17 -5.40 16.30
C VAL A 210 -7.04 -5.06 17.80
N GLY A 211 -5.93 -5.50 18.42
CA GLY A 211 -5.56 -5.12 19.77
C GLY A 211 -6.32 -5.86 20.89
N LYS A 212 -7.04 -6.94 20.58
CA LYS A 212 -7.78 -7.77 21.55
C LYS A 212 -7.54 -9.26 21.30
N PRO A 213 -6.31 -9.77 21.50
CA PRO A 213 -6.00 -11.19 21.29
C PRO A 213 -6.96 -12.11 22.05
N GLY A 214 -7.45 -13.17 21.39
CA GLY A 214 -8.40 -14.11 21.96
C GLY A 214 -9.86 -13.65 21.95
N THR A 215 -10.15 -12.42 21.50
CA THR A 215 -11.54 -11.96 21.33
C THR A 215 -11.97 -12.20 19.87
N PRO A 216 -13.04 -13.00 19.64
CA PRO A 216 -13.52 -13.22 18.28
C PRO A 216 -13.89 -11.91 17.59
N THR A 217 -13.38 -11.71 16.37
CA THR A 217 -13.70 -10.51 15.57
C THR A 217 -15.03 -10.63 14.83
N GLY A 218 -15.50 -11.84 14.56
CA GLY A 218 -16.62 -12.09 13.66
C GLY A 218 -16.26 -11.94 12.17
N ILE A 219 -14.99 -11.65 11.85
CA ILE A 219 -14.49 -11.43 10.48
C ILE A 219 -13.47 -12.51 10.13
N THR A 220 -13.56 -13.04 8.90
CA THR A 220 -12.61 -13.99 8.35
C THR A 220 -12.33 -13.69 6.87
N ALA A 221 -11.31 -14.36 6.32
CA ALA A 221 -10.97 -14.25 4.90
C ALA A 221 -12.11 -14.74 3.98
N GLU A 222 -12.95 -15.67 4.44
CA GLU A 222 -14.13 -16.21 3.75
C GLU A 222 -15.37 -15.33 3.89
N GLY A 223 -15.28 -14.21 4.60
CA GLY A 223 -16.40 -13.29 4.81
C GLY A 223 -17.07 -12.82 3.52
N PRO A 224 -18.24 -12.17 3.63
CA PRO A 224 -19.09 -11.90 2.48
C PRO A 224 -18.37 -11.09 1.39
N ALA A 225 -18.68 -11.41 0.13
CA ALA A 225 -18.26 -10.60 -1.00
C ALA A 225 -19.01 -9.27 -1.03
N LEU A 226 -18.41 -8.21 -1.59
CA LEU A 226 -19.09 -6.93 -1.82
C LEU A 226 -20.14 -7.10 -2.91
N LYS A 227 -21.40 -6.96 -2.56
CA LYS A 227 -22.54 -7.20 -3.47
C LYS A 227 -22.55 -6.16 -4.60
N GLY A 228 -22.62 -6.64 -5.84
CA GLY A 228 -22.63 -5.78 -7.02
C GLY A 228 -21.25 -5.46 -7.59
N ALA A 229 -20.16 -5.85 -6.91
CA ALA A 229 -18.81 -5.73 -7.42
C ALA A 229 -18.31 -7.02 -8.09
N THR A 230 -17.30 -6.91 -8.95
CA THR A 230 -16.45 -8.05 -9.31
C THR A 230 -15.54 -8.33 -8.11
N ASN A 231 -15.55 -9.56 -7.59
CA ASN A 231 -14.76 -9.94 -6.43
C ASN A 231 -13.70 -10.97 -6.83
N LEU A 232 -12.43 -10.65 -6.61
CA LEU A 232 -11.30 -11.55 -6.90
C LEU A 232 -10.51 -11.84 -5.62
N LEU A 233 -10.17 -13.11 -5.44
CA LEU A 233 -9.28 -13.60 -4.40
C LEU A 233 -7.86 -13.71 -4.95
N LEU A 234 -6.92 -13.02 -4.31
CA LEU A 234 -5.49 -13.11 -4.62
C LEU A 234 -4.84 -14.04 -3.59
N GLY A 235 -4.34 -15.19 -4.05
CA GLY A 235 -3.63 -16.13 -3.18
C GLY A 235 -2.23 -15.66 -2.83
N ALA A 236 -1.79 -16.01 -1.61
CA ALA A 236 -0.43 -15.80 -1.10
C ALA A 236 0.04 -14.33 -1.08
N VAL A 237 -0.86 -13.38 -0.82
CA VAL A 237 -0.56 -11.96 -0.65
C VAL A 237 -1.02 -11.48 0.73
N ASP A 238 -0.28 -10.54 1.33
CA ASP A 238 -0.71 -9.88 2.57
C ASP A 238 -1.71 -8.76 2.29
N HIS A 239 -2.19 -8.11 3.36
CA HIS A 239 -3.15 -7.01 3.29
C HIS A 239 -2.73 -5.87 2.34
N ARG A 240 -1.46 -5.45 2.40
CA ARG A 240 -0.94 -4.36 1.55
C ARG A 240 -0.54 -4.84 0.16
N GLU A 241 -0.05 -6.06 0.02
CA GLU A 241 0.28 -6.67 -1.26
C GLU A 241 -0.92 -6.76 -2.22
N THR A 242 -2.14 -6.71 -1.72
CA THR A 242 -3.35 -6.56 -2.54
C THR A 242 -3.35 -5.28 -3.38
N ALA A 243 -2.52 -4.29 -3.05
CA ALA A 243 -2.41 -2.99 -3.73
C ALA A 243 -1.25 -2.92 -4.74
N PHE A 244 -0.12 -3.59 -4.46
CA PHE A 244 1.10 -3.36 -5.22
C PHE A 244 1.81 -4.60 -5.73
N SER A 245 1.40 -5.81 -5.30
CA SER A 245 2.03 -7.03 -5.81
C SER A 245 1.89 -7.17 -7.33
N PRO A 246 2.77 -7.92 -7.99
CA PRO A 246 2.65 -8.20 -9.42
C PRO A 246 1.28 -8.75 -9.83
N ARG A 247 0.68 -9.60 -8.98
CA ARG A 247 -0.66 -10.17 -9.20
C ARG A 247 -1.74 -9.09 -9.09
N ALA A 248 -1.68 -8.27 -8.05
CA ALA A 248 -2.62 -7.16 -7.87
C ALA A 248 -2.54 -6.17 -9.03
N PHE A 249 -1.32 -5.79 -9.43
CA PHE A 249 -1.10 -4.89 -10.57
C PHE A 249 -1.78 -5.41 -11.84
N ARG A 250 -1.63 -6.71 -12.17
CA ARG A 250 -2.25 -7.31 -13.35
C ARG A 250 -3.76 -7.10 -13.37
N GLU A 251 -4.42 -7.40 -12.25
CA GLU A 251 -5.88 -7.28 -12.15
C GLU A 251 -6.35 -5.81 -12.14
N ILE A 252 -5.61 -4.92 -11.48
CA ILE A 252 -5.86 -3.47 -11.51
C ILE A 252 -5.77 -2.95 -12.95
N PHE A 253 -4.67 -3.26 -13.63
CA PHE A 253 -4.43 -2.80 -15.00
C PHE A 253 -5.50 -3.32 -15.97
N LYS A 254 -5.79 -4.64 -15.89
CA LYS A 254 -6.81 -5.29 -16.72
C LYS A 254 -8.19 -4.69 -16.51
N PHE A 255 -8.58 -4.44 -15.27
CA PHE A 255 -9.89 -3.88 -14.96
C PHE A 255 -10.05 -2.44 -15.46
N ILE A 256 -9.02 -1.60 -15.26
CA ILE A 256 -9.07 -0.19 -15.67
C ILE A 256 -8.88 -0.04 -17.18
N GLY A 257 -7.93 -0.78 -17.76
CA GLY A 257 -7.55 -0.67 -19.16
C GLY A 257 -8.35 -1.55 -20.13
N GLY A 258 -9.17 -2.48 -19.63
CA GLY A 258 -9.93 -3.42 -20.45
C GLY A 258 -9.09 -4.44 -21.21
N ARG A 259 -7.78 -4.55 -20.91
CA ARG A 259 -6.82 -5.47 -21.53
C ARG A 259 -5.78 -5.95 -20.52
N GLU A 260 -5.14 -7.06 -20.80
CA GLU A 260 -3.97 -7.51 -20.02
C GLU A 260 -2.82 -6.49 -20.17
N PRO A 261 -1.98 -6.31 -19.13
CA PRO A 261 -0.77 -5.54 -19.26
C PRO A 261 0.22 -6.25 -20.21
N ASP A 262 0.96 -5.50 -21.01
CA ASP A 262 1.97 -6.05 -21.91
C ASP A 262 3.11 -6.71 -21.12
N ARG A 263 3.34 -6.25 -19.90
CA ARG A 263 4.36 -6.77 -18.98
C ARG A 263 4.05 -6.49 -17.52
N ILE A 264 4.53 -7.39 -16.66
CA ILE A 264 4.47 -7.24 -15.20
C ILE A 264 5.78 -6.63 -14.67
N ALA A 265 6.90 -6.90 -15.33
CA ALA A 265 8.20 -6.37 -14.95
C ALA A 265 8.25 -4.84 -15.12
N ILE A 266 8.97 -4.19 -14.22
CA ILE A 266 9.28 -2.76 -14.32
C ILE A 266 10.42 -2.59 -15.32
N VAL A 267 10.23 -1.68 -16.28
CA VAL A 267 11.25 -1.31 -17.27
C VAL A 267 12.08 -0.16 -16.71
N PRO A 268 13.37 -0.34 -16.48
CA PRO A 268 14.22 0.73 -15.97
C PRO A 268 14.30 1.93 -16.92
N GLU A 269 14.45 3.12 -16.35
CA GLU A 269 14.82 4.34 -17.07
C GLU A 269 16.35 4.42 -17.19
N LYS A 270 16.83 5.27 -18.12
CA LYS A 270 18.26 5.52 -18.26
C LYS A 270 18.81 6.47 -17.20
N GLU A 271 17.99 7.41 -16.79
CA GLU A 271 18.25 8.43 -15.78
C GLU A 271 17.05 8.49 -14.85
N VAL A 272 17.30 8.55 -13.56
CA VAL A 272 16.27 8.53 -12.54
C VAL A 272 16.28 9.82 -11.73
N SER A 273 15.12 10.46 -11.63
CA SER A 273 14.90 11.63 -10.81
C SER A 273 14.05 11.29 -9.60
N LEU A 274 14.58 11.54 -8.41
CA LEU A 274 13.91 11.25 -7.13
C LEU A 274 13.53 12.54 -6.42
N SER A 275 12.27 12.63 -6.04
CA SER A 275 11.76 13.69 -5.18
C SER A 275 10.62 13.17 -4.31
N GLY A 276 10.18 13.97 -3.35
CA GLY A 276 9.10 13.52 -2.50
C GLY A 276 8.76 14.48 -1.36
N LEU A 277 8.30 13.90 -0.26
CA LEU A 277 7.76 14.64 0.87
C LEU A 277 8.43 14.21 2.17
N VAL A 278 8.86 15.18 2.97
CA VAL A 278 9.24 14.98 4.37
C VAL A 278 8.03 15.26 5.25
N THR A 279 7.67 14.30 6.11
CA THR A 279 6.53 14.42 7.01
C THR A 279 6.92 14.18 8.47
N GLY A 280 6.06 14.60 9.39
CA GLY A 280 6.31 14.56 10.81
C GLY A 280 5.38 13.64 11.62
N THR A 281 5.68 13.61 12.92
CA THR A 281 4.89 12.90 13.94
C THR A 281 4.54 13.83 15.10
N PRO A 282 3.73 14.87 14.88
CA PRO A 282 3.36 15.80 15.95
C PRO A 282 2.64 15.04 17.07
N GLY A 283 3.00 15.32 18.31
CA GLY A 283 2.46 14.60 19.47
C GLY A 283 2.70 13.08 19.47
N GLY A 284 3.64 12.58 18.65
CA GLY A 284 3.87 11.14 18.47
C GLY A 284 2.94 10.44 17.47
N VAL A 285 1.99 11.17 16.88
CA VAL A 285 1.03 10.66 15.90
C VAL A 285 1.56 10.86 14.49
N GLN A 286 1.53 9.82 13.67
CA GLN A 286 1.97 9.91 12.27
C GLN A 286 0.99 10.76 11.45
N THR A 287 1.53 11.78 10.76
CA THR A 287 0.79 12.60 9.81
C THR A 287 1.50 12.65 8.47
N ASN A 288 0.80 13.07 7.41
CA ASN A 288 1.43 13.42 6.14
C ASN A 288 1.57 14.95 5.98
N ARG A 289 1.53 15.67 7.11
CA ARG A 289 1.79 17.12 7.14
C ARG A 289 3.25 17.38 6.80
N PRO A 290 3.52 18.35 5.90
CA PRO A 290 4.88 18.69 5.51
C PRO A 290 5.70 19.20 6.70
N VAL A 291 6.99 18.93 6.67
CA VAL A 291 7.97 19.47 7.62
C VAL A 291 8.91 20.42 6.90
N ALA A 292 8.88 21.70 7.28
CA ALA A 292 9.82 22.70 6.81
C ALA A 292 11.16 22.61 7.55
N GLY A 293 12.24 23.03 6.90
CA GLY A 293 13.58 23.13 7.51
C GLY A 293 14.27 21.78 7.73
N ALA A 294 13.76 20.70 7.15
CA ALA A 294 14.44 19.41 7.16
C ALA A 294 15.53 19.36 6.07
N SER A 295 16.74 18.95 6.43
CA SER A 295 17.82 18.69 5.47
C SER A 295 17.70 17.28 4.91
N VAL A 296 17.81 17.15 3.60
CA VAL A 296 17.84 15.88 2.89
C VAL A 296 19.09 15.83 2.02
N GLU A 297 19.95 14.83 2.27
CA GLU A 297 21.15 14.57 1.50
C GLU A 297 21.07 13.16 0.90
N VAL A 298 21.52 12.99 -0.34
CA VAL A 298 21.53 11.71 -1.03
C VAL A 298 22.97 11.33 -1.39
N PHE A 299 23.37 10.13 -1.05
CA PHE A 299 24.70 9.58 -1.33
C PHE A 299 24.56 8.25 -2.08
N ARG A 300 25.53 7.97 -2.97
CA ARG A 300 25.73 6.64 -3.50
C ARG A 300 26.49 5.81 -2.46
N VAL A 301 26.06 4.54 -2.26
CA VAL A 301 26.73 3.62 -1.33
C VAL A 301 27.13 2.32 -2.00
N SER A 302 28.12 1.64 -1.42
CA SER A 302 28.52 0.29 -1.80
C SER A 302 27.40 -0.70 -1.45
N PRO A 303 26.98 -1.56 -2.39
CA PRO A 303 26.00 -2.61 -2.13
C PRO A 303 26.48 -3.67 -1.12
N ASP A 304 27.79 -3.78 -0.92
CA ASP A 304 28.41 -4.82 -0.08
C ASP A 304 28.73 -4.33 1.33
N THR A 305 29.04 -3.04 1.49
CA THR A 305 29.48 -2.50 2.80
C THR A 305 28.59 -1.41 3.35
N GLY A 306 27.68 -0.83 2.53
CA GLY A 306 26.88 0.33 2.90
C GLY A 306 27.69 1.63 3.07
N GLU A 307 28.99 1.63 2.73
CA GLU A 307 29.83 2.81 2.81
C GLU A 307 29.58 3.74 1.64
N ARG A 308 29.66 5.05 1.89
CA ARG A 308 29.56 6.07 0.86
C ARG A 308 30.68 5.92 -0.15
N MET A 309 30.33 5.97 -1.42
CA MET A 309 31.28 5.85 -2.53
C MET A 309 31.70 7.24 -3.03
N TYR A 310 32.96 7.34 -3.39
CA TYR A 310 33.46 8.54 -4.04
C TYR A 310 32.81 8.72 -5.41
N LEU A 311 32.44 9.94 -5.72
CA LEU A 311 32.06 10.33 -7.07
C LEU A 311 33.27 10.96 -7.75
N ASN A 312 33.71 10.41 -8.86
CA ASN A 312 34.74 11.04 -9.69
C ASN A 312 34.16 12.33 -10.27
N ASN A 313 34.59 13.47 -9.76
CA ASN A 313 34.22 14.73 -10.37
C ASN A 313 35.11 15.01 -11.61
N LEU A 314 34.63 15.90 -12.48
CA LEU A 314 35.33 16.30 -13.72
C LEU A 314 36.73 16.88 -13.50
N ASN A 315 37.12 17.15 -12.25
CA ASN A 315 38.41 17.71 -11.87
C ASN A 315 39.39 16.66 -11.29
N GLY A 316 39.03 15.36 -11.37
CA GLY A 316 39.92 14.25 -10.92
C GLY A 316 40.16 14.19 -9.42
N ARG A 317 39.36 14.87 -8.62
CA ARG A 317 39.39 14.74 -7.15
C ARG A 317 38.21 13.91 -6.71
N ASP A 318 38.52 12.78 -6.09
CA ASP A 318 37.53 11.94 -5.42
C ASP A 318 36.94 12.72 -4.23
N SER A 319 35.62 12.80 -4.18
CA SER A 319 34.93 13.51 -3.11
C SER A 319 33.73 12.72 -2.63
N LEU A 320 33.53 12.69 -1.32
CA LEU A 320 32.37 12.10 -0.63
C LEU A 320 31.18 13.08 -0.57
N PHE A 321 31.05 13.96 -1.57
CA PHE A 321 29.93 14.89 -1.57
C PHE A 321 28.61 14.18 -1.83
N ALA A 322 27.56 14.71 -1.23
CA ALA A 322 26.19 14.30 -1.57
C ALA A 322 25.90 14.52 -3.06
N ILE A 323 25.24 13.57 -3.68
CA ILE A 323 24.69 13.69 -5.04
C ILE A 323 23.67 14.83 -5.09
N HIS A 324 22.93 14.96 -3.99
CA HIS A 324 21.91 15.98 -3.78
C HIS A 324 21.91 16.43 -2.33
N ALA A 325 21.71 17.71 -2.11
CA ALA A 325 21.49 18.29 -0.79
C ALA A 325 20.47 19.43 -0.91
N SER A 326 19.44 19.38 -0.09
CA SER A 326 18.40 20.43 -0.05
C SER A 326 17.83 20.56 1.35
N THR A 327 17.22 21.71 1.62
CA THR A 327 16.41 21.95 2.82
C THR A 327 14.96 22.16 2.38
N THR A 328 14.02 21.47 3.03
CA THR A 328 12.60 21.57 2.71
C THR A 328 12.02 22.93 3.04
N GLY A 329 11.14 23.44 2.15
CA GLY A 329 10.29 24.60 2.40
C GLY A 329 9.02 24.24 3.20
N GLU A 330 8.08 25.17 3.27
CA GLU A 330 6.79 25.00 3.94
C GLU A 330 5.96 23.83 3.37
N ASP A 331 6.18 23.48 2.11
CA ASP A 331 5.55 22.34 1.43
C ASP A 331 6.18 20.98 1.76
N GLY A 332 7.28 20.96 2.53
CA GLY A 332 8.01 19.76 2.93
C GLY A 332 8.65 18.99 1.77
N ARG A 333 8.71 19.58 0.58
CA ARG A 333 9.24 18.93 -0.62
C ARG A 333 10.76 18.89 -0.63
N TRP A 334 11.31 17.76 -1.10
CA TRP A 334 12.75 17.58 -1.31
C TRP A 334 13.01 17.05 -2.72
N GLY A 335 14.22 17.24 -3.22
CA GLY A 335 14.62 16.85 -4.57
C GLY A 335 14.41 17.96 -5.59
N PRO A 336 14.57 17.71 -6.92
CA PRO A 336 14.88 16.40 -7.48
C PRO A 336 16.37 16.02 -7.32
N ALA A 337 16.63 14.78 -6.92
CA ALA A 337 17.96 14.17 -6.93
C ALA A 337 18.10 13.32 -8.21
N GLN A 338 19.15 13.57 -9.01
CA GLN A 338 19.43 12.77 -10.20
C GLN A 338 20.34 11.62 -9.83
N VAL A 339 19.92 10.38 -10.10
CA VAL A 339 20.65 9.17 -9.75
C VAL A 339 20.68 8.18 -10.91
N ASP A 340 21.68 7.30 -10.92
CA ASP A 340 21.72 6.16 -11.83
C ASP A 340 20.80 5.05 -11.32
N PRO A 341 20.02 4.38 -12.18
CA PRO A 341 19.08 3.33 -11.80
C PRO A 341 19.73 2.06 -11.21
N SER A 342 21.06 1.97 -11.20
CA SER A 342 21.81 0.86 -10.60
C SER A 342 22.40 1.18 -9.22
N TRP A 343 22.30 2.44 -8.75
CA TRP A 343 22.95 2.84 -7.52
C TRP A 343 22.12 2.47 -6.29
N TYR A 344 22.80 1.87 -5.32
CA TYR A 344 22.32 1.82 -3.94
C TYR A 344 22.53 3.18 -3.30
N LEU A 345 21.57 3.62 -2.53
CA LEU A 345 21.52 4.98 -2.00
C LEU A 345 21.46 4.98 -0.47
N GLU A 346 22.10 5.99 0.12
CA GLU A 346 21.82 6.46 1.46
C GLU A 346 21.14 7.83 1.35
N ILE A 347 19.92 7.94 1.86
CA ILE A 347 19.19 9.21 1.98
C ILE A 347 19.23 9.61 3.46
N VAL A 348 19.91 10.70 3.77
CA VAL A 348 20.05 11.22 5.14
C VAL A 348 18.99 12.29 5.36
N LEU A 349 18.13 12.06 6.34
CA LEU A 349 17.14 13.04 6.79
C LEU A 349 17.54 13.59 8.16
N THR A 350 17.80 14.87 8.23
CA THR A 350 17.94 15.62 9.49
C THR A 350 16.76 16.57 9.63
N SER A 351 15.78 16.17 10.43
CA SER A 351 14.55 16.94 10.65
C SER A 351 14.61 17.67 11.99
N PRO A 352 14.12 18.90 12.09
CA PRO A 352 14.16 19.67 13.33
C PRO A 352 13.58 18.91 14.52
N GLY A 353 14.33 18.85 15.62
CA GLY A 353 13.91 18.18 16.85
C GLY A 353 13.76 16.65 16.77
N SER A 354 14.28 16.01 15.72
CA SER A 354 14.19 14.58 15.50
C SER A 354 15.56 13.91 15.44
N THR A 355 15.59 12.59 15.49
CA THR A 355 16.79 11.78 15.26
C THR A 355 17.17 11.83 13.77
N THR A 356 18.45 12.04 13.47
CA THR A 356 18.95 11.93 12.10
C THR A 356 18.79 10.50 11.63
N THR A 357 18.07 10.34 10.51
CA THR A 357 17.72 9.02 9.97
C THR A 357 18.46 8.79 8.66
N HIS A 358 19.17 7.67 8.58
CA HIS A 358 19.93 7.23 7.43
C HIS A 358 19.13 6.11 6.73
N PHE A 359 18.42 6.43 5.64
CA PHE A 359 17.66 5.46 4.85
C PHE A 359 18.57 4.84 3.78
N TYR A 360 18.85 3.56 3.92
CA TYR A 360 19.54 2.76 2.91
C TYR A 360 18.52 2.12 1.98
N ARG A 361 18.70 2.28 0.69
CA ARG A 361 17.75 1.85 -0.34
C ARG A 361 18.44 1.01 -1.42
N SER A 362 17.75 -0.01 -1.88
CA SER A 362 18.04 -0.65 -3.16
C SER A 362 17.84 0.31 -4.33
N PRO A 363 18.39 0.02 -5.52
CA PRO A 363 18.27 0.88 -6.69
C PRO A 363 16.82 1.22 -7.05
N PHE A 364 16.60 2.47 -7.45
CA PHE A 364 15.32 2.91 -8.01
C PHE A 364 15.35 2.71 -9.52
N PRO A 365 14.58 1.76 -10.07
CA PRO A 365 14.62 1.50 -11.52
C PRO A 365 14.00 2.62 -12.35
N ARG A 366 13.17 3.47 -11.76
CA ARG A 366 12.46 4.57 -12.42
C ARG A 366 12.33 5.78 -11.50
N SER A 367 12.11 6.92 -12.10
CA SER A 367 11.83 8.18 -11.41
C SER A 367 10.63 8.07 -10.48
N SER A 368 10.64 8.88 -9.41
CA SER A 368 9.53 8.98 -8.47
C SER A 368 9.48 10.36 -7.84
N ASP A 369 8.28 10.93 -7.76
CA ASP A 369 7.98 12.20 -7.08
C ASP A 369 7.23 11.99 -5.74
N ILE A 370 7.12 10.73 -5.30
CA ILE A 370 6.42 10.32 -4.08
C ILE A 370 7.30 9.56 -3.09
N VAL A 371 8.62 9.75 -3.14
CA VAL A 371 9.53 9.18 -2.12
C VAL A 371 9.23 9.86 -0.79
N HIS A 372 8.76 9.07 0.17
CA HIS A 372 8.34 9.58 1.47
C HIS A 372 9.44 9.41 2.49
N LEU A 373 9.74 10.47 3.24
CA LEU A 373 10.73 10.47 4.32
C LEU A 373 10.07 10.91 5.62
N ARG A 374 10.28 10.15 6.66
CA ARG A 374 9.86 10.48 8.04
C ARG A 374 10.94 10.03 9.00
N ALA A 375 11.44 10.93 9.85
CA ALA A 375 12.48 10.61 10.80
C ALA A 375 12.06 9.43 11.71
N ALA A 376 12.94 8.46 11.86
CA ALA A 376 12.78 7.37 12.80
C ALA A 376 12.87 7.91 14.24
N ARG A 377 12.16 7.25 15.15
CA ARG A 377 12.14 7.63 16.58
C ARG A 377 12.57 6.45 17.42
N PRO A 378 13.57 6.63 18.31
CA PRO A 378 13.88 5.60 19.29
C PRO A 378 12.67 5.39 20.22
N GLY A 379 12.37 4.12 20.51
CA GLY A 379 11.39 3.75 21.51
C GLY A 379 12.03 3.44 22.88
N PRO A 380 11.23 3.18 23.92
CA PRO A 380 11.76 2.82 25.23
C PRO A 380 12.68 1.58 25.22
N ALA A 381 12.41 0.62 24.29
CA ALA A 381 13.22 -0.57 24.13
C ALA A 381 14.62 -0.29 23.51
N ASP A 382 14.83 0.88 22.94
CA ASP A 382 16.09 1.29 22.30
C ASP A 382 17.06 1.97 23.30
N ALA A 383 16.60 2.20 24.53
CA ALA A 383 17.42 2.83 25.56
C ALA A 383 18.69 2.02 25.84
N GLY A 384 19.85 2.67 25.80
CA GLY A 384 21.15 2.04 26.03
C GLY A 384 21.74 1.29 24.83
N ALA A 385 21.07 1.22 23.70
CA ALA A 385 21.67 0.68 22.49
C ALA A 385 22.80 1.57 21.99
N GLY A 386 23.92 0.97 21.58
CA GLY A 386 25.07 1.68 21.00
C GLY A 386 24.82 2.07 19.54
N ALA A 387 24.04 1.29 18.81
CA ALA A 387 23.50 1.63 17.50
C ALA A 387 22.13 0.94 17.27
N ILE A 388 21.28 1.56 16.48
CA ILE A 388 19.94 1.05 16.15
C ILE A 388 19.86 0.95 14.63
N VAL A 389 19.56 -0.25 14.14
CA VAL A 389 19.29 -0.49 12.73
C VAL A 389 17.90 -1.09 12.58
N ILE A 390 17.10 -0.49 11.73
CA ILE A 390 15.72 -0.90 11.44
C ILE A 390 15.69 -1.50 10.03
N MET A 391 15.11 -2.68 9.86
CA MET A 391 14.71 -3.17 8.55
C MET A 391 13.21 -2.90 8.39
N SER A 392 12.85 -2.16 7.34
CA SER A 392 11.49 -1.71 7.10
C SER A 392 10.98 -2.15 5.74
N ARG A 393 9.77 -2.71 5.71
CA ARG A 393 9.00 -3.02 4.49
C ARG A 393 7.72 -2.18 4.47
N PRO A 394 7.81 -0.89 4.11
CA PRO A 394 6.69 0.04 4.27
C PRO A 394 5.49 -0.29 3.40
N ARG A 395 5.66 -1.07 2.33
CA ARG A 395 4.59 -1.46 1.40
C ARG A 395 3.97 -2.83 1.67
N GLY A 396 4.50 -3.61 2.63
CA GLY A 396 3.99 -4.95 2.93
C GLY A 396 4.32 -5.39 4.35
N TYR A 397 4.11 -6.66 4.63
CA TYR A 397 4.43 -7.27 5.92
C TYR A 397 5.38 -8.45 5.72
N PHE A 398 6.24 -8.69 6.67
CA PHE A 398 7.09 -9.88 6.72
C PHE A 398 6.24 -11.11 7.05
N GLY A 399 6.34 -12.15 6.26
CA GLY A 399 5.59 -13.40 6.43
C GLY A 399 6.51 -14.62 6.48
N ILE A 400 6.73 -15.19 7.66
CA ILE A 400 7.51 -16.42 7.83
C ILE A 400 6.55 -17.61 8.00
N PRO A 401 6.71 -18.73 7.29
CA PRO A 401 7.79 -19.09 6.36
C PRO A 401 7.54 -18.73 4.89
N ARG A 402 6.51 -17.95 4.58
CA ARG A 402 6.17 -17.55 3.20
C ARG A 402 7.34 -16.86 2.50
N ASP A 403 8.00 -15.95 3.23
CA ASP A 403 9.08 -15.11 2.74
C ASP A 403 10.41 -15.54 3.34
N VAL A 404 11.49 -15.34 2.61
CA VAL A 404 12.85 -15.36 3.17
C VAL A 404 13.10 -13.99 3.79
N VAL A 405 13.22 -13.93 5.11
CA VAL A 405 13.47 -12.71 5.89
C VAL A 405 14.69 -12.92 6.75
N LEU A 406 15.80 -12.25 6.42
CA LEU A 406 17.01 -12.30 7.23
C LEU A 406 17.45 -10.88 7.61
N PHE A 407 17.77 -10.69 8.87
CA PHE A 407 18.34 -9.46 9.38
C PHE A 407 19.64 -9.77 10.11
N ASP A 408 20.74 -9.24 9.59
CA ASP A 408 22.10 -9.58 10.04
C ASP A 408 22.38 -11.10 9.99
N GLY A 409 21.89 -11.75 8.93
CA GLY A 409 22.10 -13.18 8.66
C GLY A 409 21.19 -14.14 9.46
N LYS A 410 20.22 -13.64 10.21
CA LYS A 410 19.29 -14.43 11.03
C LYS A 410 17.84 -14.05 10.79
N GLU A 411 16.92 -14.98 10.97
CA GLU A 411 15.49 -14.65 11.04
C GLU A 411 15.23 -13.73 12.24
N PRO A 412 14.51 -12.59 12.04
CA PRO A 412 14.23 -11.66 13.12
C PRO A 412 13.27 -12.29 14.15
N ALA A 413 13.64 -12.26 15.43
CA ALA A 413 12.86 -12.88 16.52
C ALA A 413 11.50 -12.20 16.77
N ASP A 414 11.34 -10.95 16.39
CA ASP A 414 10.11 -10.16 16.52
C ASP A 414 9.14 -10.37 15.33
N VAL A 415 9.59 -10.96 14.23
CA VAL A 415 8.71 -11.39 13.12
C VAL A 415 8.17 -12.78 13.41
N LYS A 416 6.87 -12.88 13.70
CA LYS A 416 6.24 -14.15 14.06
C LYS A 416 5.85 -14.95 12.83
N ALA A 417 5.99 -16.28 12.91
CA ALA A 417 5.50 -17.19 11.89
C ALA A 417 3.97 -17.15 11.80
N GLY A 418 3.46 -17.35 10.57
CA GLY A 418 2.02 -17.38 10.27
C GLY A 418 1.56 -16.18 9.46
N VAL A 419 0.45 -15.58 9.88
CA VAL A 419 -0.12 -14.41 9.17
C VAL A 419 0.84 -13.22 9.24
N PRO A 420 1.23 -12.63 8.09
CA PRO A 420 2.12 -11.48 8.05
C PRO A 420 1.56 -10.29 8.83
N GLY A 421 2.29 -9.81 9.83
CA GLY A 421 1.79 -8.76 10.71
C GLY A 421 2.72 -7.58 10.89
N GLU A 422 4.02 -7.82 10.85
CA GLU A 422 5.05 -6.84 11.13
C GLU A 422 5.64 -6.30 9.81
N SER A 423 5.73 -4.98 9.69
CA SER A 423 6.39 -4.30 8.57
C SER A 423 7.77 -3.74 8.94
N VAL A 424 8.16 -3.89 10.19
CA VAL A 424 9.41 -3.35 10.76
C VAL A 424 9.98 -4.38 11.72
N THR A 425 11.32 -4.54 11.68
CA THR A 425 12.09 -5.28 12.69
C THR A 425 13.32 -4.46 13.08
N THR A 426 13.77 -4.54 14.33
CA THR A 426 14.82 -3.68 14.88
C THR A 426 15.95 -4.48 15.51
N LEU A 427 17.17 -4.20 15.02
CA LEU A 427 18.41 -4.72 15.59
C LEU A 427 19.06 -3.65 16.48
N ARG A 428 19.35 -4.04 17.72
CA ARG A 428 20.02 -3.20 18.71
C ARG A 428 21.43 -3.75 18.93
N LEU A 429 22.42 -2.89 18.73
CA LEU A 429 23.83 -3.25 18.78
C LEU A 429 24.50 -2.56 19.98
N SER A 430 25.57 -3.15 20.46
CA SER A 430 26.44 -2.54 21.45
C SER A 430 27.21 -1.36 20.87
N ALA A 431 27.79 -0.51 21.72
CA ALA A 431 28.63 0.61 21.28
C ALA A 431 29.88 0.13 20.51
N ALA A 432 30.41 -1.05 20.84
CA ALA A 432 31.58 -1.62 20.16
C ALA A 432 31.24 -2.09 18.73
N GLU A 433 29.97 -2.33 18.42
CA GLU A 433 29.51 -2.73 17.10
C GLU A 433 29.02 -1.54 16.25
N ALA A 434 29.03 -0.33 16.80
CA ALA A 434 28.71 0.87 16.04
C ALA A 434 29.70 1.03 14.86
N GLY A 435 29.17 1.50 13.73
CA GLY A 435 29.95 1.66 12.51
C GLY A 435 30.05 0.40 11.62
N ARG A 436 29.67 -0.79 12.08
CA ARG A 436 29.71 -2.00 11.23
C ARG A 436 28.58 -2.03 10.19
N ALA A 437 28.74 -2.85 9.18
CA ALA A 437 27.68 -3.16 8.22
C ALA A 437 26.64 -4.10 8.83
N VAL A 438 25.37 -3.89 8.48
CA VAL A 438 24.23 -4.74 8.83
C VAL A 438 23.43 -5.03 7.56
N THR A 439 23.17 -6.29 7.27
CA THR A 439 22.46 -6.71 6.06
C THR A 439 21.00 -6.99 6.38
N GLY A 440 20.08 -6.34 5.65
CA GLY A 440 18.68 -6.73 5.53
C GLY A 440 18.46 -7.50 4.23
N LEU A 441 17.77 -8.64 4.30
CA LEU A 441 17.36 -9.44 3.13
C LEU A 441 15.87 -9.75 3.26
N PHE A 442 15.13 -9.43 2.20
CA PHE A 442 13.75 -9.83 2.04
C PHE A 442 13.56 -10.43 0.65
N VAL A 443 13.29 -11.74 0.60
CA VAL A 443 13.20 -12.53 -0.63
C VAL A 443 14.51 -12.41 -1.44
N GLU A 444 14.57 -11.56 -2.46
CA GLU A 444 15.77 -11.32 -3.27
C GLU A 444 16.34 -9.90 -3.07
N GLU A 445 15.62 -9.02 -2.38
CA GLU A 445 16.06 -7.65 -2.13
C GLU A 445 17.03 -7.61 -0.94
N ARG A 446 18.28 -7.24 -1.21
CA ARG A 446 19.35 -7.11 -0.21
C ARG A 446 19.75 -5.66 -0.06
N ILE A 447 19.80 -5.18 1.17
CA ILE A 447 20.28 -3.84 1.52
C ILE A 447 21.31 -3.96 2.63
N VAL A 448 22.43 -3.24 2.50
CA VAL A 448 23.44 -3.12 3.55
C VAL A 448 23.42 -1.72 4.12
N ALA A 449 23.14 -1.60 5.41
CA ALA A 449 23.14 -0.36 6.16
C ALA A 449 24.37 -0.26 7.07
N ARG A 450 24.85 0.95 7.35
CA ARG A 450 25.85 1.22 8.39
C ARG A 450 25.16 1.45 9.73
N ALA A 451 25.64 0.84 10.78
CA ALA A 451 25.13 0.99 12.13
C ALA A 451 25.66 2.30 12.76
N TRP A 452 24.99 3.42 12.48
CA TRP A 452 25.41 4.72 13.00
C TRP A 452 25.33 4.78 14.54
N PRO A 453 26.27 5.45 15.22
CA PRO A 453 26.24 5.55 16.68
C PRO A 453 24.99 6.26 17.20
N ALA A 454 24.26 5.61 18.12
CA ALA A 454 23.08 6.20 18.73
C ALA A 454 23.41 7.41 19.62
N ALA A 455 24.63 7.45 20.20
CA ALA A 455 25.14 8.60 20.96
C ALA A 455 25.26 9.88 20.11
N GLU A 456 25.34 9.78 18.79
CA GLU A 456 25.32 10.89 17.85
C GLU A 456 23.90 11.27 17.40
N ASN A 457 22.86 10.77 18.07
CA ASN A 457 21.45 10.93 17.71
C ASN A 457 21.15 10.47 16.28
N ARG A 458 21.61 9.27 15.90
CA ARG A 458 21.47 8.69 14.56
C ARG A 458 20.81 7.30 14.60
N ILE A 459 20.00 7.01 13.61
CA ILE A 459 19.37 5.70 13.37
C ILE A 459 19.54 5.33 11.90
N ALA A 460 19.85 4.07 11.62
CA ALA A 460 19.85 3.53 10.28
C ALA A 460 18.55 2.77 9.97
N VAL A 461 18.07 2.90 8.74
CA VAL A 461 16.90 2.18 8.22
C VAL A 461 17.28 1.53 6.90
N ALA A 462 17.27 0.19 6.85
CA ALA A 462 17.29 -0.56 5.60
C ALA A 462 15.84 -0.64 5.09
N GLU A 463 15.46 0.24 4.16
CA GLU A 463 14.10 0.35 3.67
C GLU A 463 13.90 -0.37 2.34
N LEU A 464 13.16 -1.47 2.39
CA LEU A 464 12.86 -2.33 1.25
C LEU A 464 11.89 -1.65 0.27
N THR A 465 12.08 -1.95 -1.02
CA THR A 465 11.25 -1.45 -2.11
C THR A 465 10.10 -2.39 -2.43
N TYR A 466 10.25 -3.72 -2.20
CA TYR A 466 9.30 -4.76 -2.62
C TYR A 466 8.63 -5.51 -1.48
#